data_e9396b41797b67fca2a1909b65492d45
#
_entry.id   e9396b41797b67fca2a1909b65492d45
#
_cell.length_a   1.000
_cell.length_b   1.000
_cell.length_c   1.000
_cell.angle_alpha   90.00
_cell.angle_beta   90.00
_cell.angle_gamma   90.00
#
_symmetry.space_group_name_H-M   'P 1'
#
loop_
_entity.id
_entity.type
_entity.pdbx_description
1 polymer ?
#
loop_
_entity_poly.entity_id
_entity_poly.type
_entity_poly.pdbx_seq_one_letter_code
_entity_poly.pdbx_strand_id
1 'polypeptide(L)'
;MIRTQLAWRDEAPGNRGPALAERGGAVEIRAASAADGEAIKSFVMGLSLRSRFLRFFSPVAPPTSAVLRGMCGAGPRTDALVAIADGVIVGHAMASDVTGPDGGRPVADIGLVVADRWQGRGLGSQLLSQVIARAAARGVSGLVMEVLPENRRMLAMIGRGFPGAAYEFGGGSVTVRVPLPDAATAGRGREAEGGREGKDSSRAAAVWAA
;
A
#
# COMPACT_ATOMS: atom_id res chain seq x y z
N MET A 1 19.88 12.63 -6.35
CA MET A 1 18.52 12.28 -6.82
C MET A 1 18.52 10.81 -7.17
N ILE A 2 18.13 9.95 -6.25
CA ILE A 2 18.07 8.50 -6.47
C ILE A 2 16.60 8.18 -6.70
N ARG A 3 16.24 7.92 -7.96
CA ARG A 3 14.98 7.28 -8.32
C ARG A 3 15.10 5.81 -7.93
N THR A 4 14.56 5.43 -6.79
CA THR A 4 14.28 4.02 -6.50
C THR A 4 13.08 3.65 -7.38
N GLN A 5 13.35 3.17 -8.59
CA GLN A 5 12.37 2.47 -9.39
C GLN A 5 12.13 1.12 -8.71
N LEU A 6 11.15 1.08 -7.79
CA LEU A 6 10.42 -0.16 -7.55
C LEU A 6 9.72 -0.46 -8.87
N ALA A 7 10.37 -1.32 -9.68
CA ALA A 7 9.85 -1.74 -10.96
C ALA A 7 8.62 -2.60 -10.71
N TRP A 8 7.43 -1.97 -10.73
CA TRP A 8 6.24 -2.67 -11.12
C TRP A 8 6.50 -3.17 -12.54
N ARG A 9 6.76 -4.46 -12.70
CA ARG A 9 6.77 -5.06 -14.03
C ARG A 9 5.35 -5.00 -14.56
N ASP A 10 5.09 -4.00 -15.38
CA ASP A 10 3.89 -3.89 -16.24
C ASP A 10 3.99 -4.87 -17.43
N GLU A 11 4.65 -6.00 -17.27
CA GLU A 11 4.77 -7.02 -18.32
C GLU A 11 4.08 -8.32 -17.90
N ALA A 12 2.72 -8.27 -17.91
CA ALA A 12 1.96 -9.45 -18.29
C ALA A 12 1.44 -9.22 -19.72
N PRO A 13 1.73 -10.12 -20.68
CA PRO A 13 1.22 -9.95 -22.04
C PRO A 13 -0.31 -10.07 -22.02
N GLY A 14 -0.99 -8.99 -22.35
CA GLY A 14 -2.39 -9.05 -22.78
C GLY A 14 -3.45 -8.38 -21.93
N ASN A 15 -3.15 -7.60 -20.88
CA ASN A 15 -4.18 -6.80 -20.22
C ASN A 15 -3.79 -5.32 -20.12
N ARG A 16 -3.76 -4.63 -21.23
CA ARG A 16 -3.97 -3.18 -21.25
C ARG A 16 -5.45 -2.96 -20.98
N GLY A 17 -5.78 -2.90 -19.67
CA GLY A 17 -7.05 -2.30 -19.28
C GLY A 17 -7.13 -0.90 -19.89
N PRO A 18 -8.31 -0.42 -20.33
CA PRO A 18 -8.45 0.88 -20.95
C PRO A 18 -7.86 1.94 -20.03
N ALA A 19 -7.00 2.79 -20.60
CA ALA A 19 -6.38 3.91 -19.88
C ALA A 19 -7.49 4.69 -19.15
N LEU A 20 -7.20 5.15 -17.92
CA LEU A 20 -8.11 5.91 -17.06
C LEU A 20 -8.74 7.15 -17.75
N ALA A 21 -8.27 7.47 -18.97
CA ALA A 21 -8.67 8.63 -19.76
C ALA A 21 -10.00 8.51 -20.51
N GLU A 22 -10.66 7.34 -20.59
CA GLU A 22 -11.77 7.20 -21.54
C GLU A 22 -13.18 7.31 -20.98
N ARG A 23 -13.40 7.43 -19.64
CA ARG A 23 -14.73 7.75 -19.05
C ARG A 23 -14.64 8.32 -17.64
N GLY A 24 -14.06 9.49 -17.47
CA GLY A 24 -14.02 10.20 -16.20
C GLY A 24 -12.79 11.10 -16.16
N GLY A 25 -12.92 12.31 -15.64
CA GLY A 25 -11.85 13.30 -15.58
C GLY A 25 -10.53 12.75 -15.04
N ALA A 26 -9.43 13.44 -15.34
CA ALA A 26 -8.10 13.09 -14.87
C ALA A 26 -8.12 12.86 -13.34
N VAL A 27 -7.56 11.72 -12.87
CA VAL A 27 -7.43 11.45 -11.45
C VAL A 27 -6.12 12.06 -10.95
N GLU A 28 -6.22 12.97 -10.01
CA GLU A 28 -5.08 13.51 -9.29
C GLU A 28 -4.82 12.70 -8.02
N ILE A 29 -3.56 12.30 -7.77
CA ILE A 29 -3.14 11.71 -6.49
C ILE A 29 -2.20 12.68 -5.81
N ARG A 30 -2.56 13.11 -4.60
CA ARG A 30 -1.75 14.01 -3.77
C ARG A 30 -1.72 13.57 -2.30
N ALA A 31 -0.81 14.17 -1.53
CA ALA A 31 -0.82 14.02 -0.09
C ALA A 31 -2.16 14.52 0.49
N ALA A 32 -2.69 13.77 1.46
CA ALA A 32 -3.78 14.22 2.28
C ALA A 32 -3.29 15.28 3.28
N SER A 33 -4.20 16.12 3.73
CA SER A 33 -3.93 17.17 4.71
C SER A 33 -5.07 17.27 5.74
N ALA A 34 -4.87 18.04 6.79
CA ALA A 34 -5.92 18.28 7.79
C ALA A 34 -7.18 18.92 7.18
N ALA A 35 -7.04 19.69 6.10
CA ALA A 35 -8.16 20.31 5.38
C ALA A 35 -9.05 19.29 4.67
N ASP A 36 -8.57 18.08 4.42
CA ASP A 36 -9.32 17.02 3.75
C ASP A 36 -10.24 16.23 4.68
N GLY A 37 -10.23 16.51 6.00
CA GLY A 37 -10.89 15.69 7.01
C GLY A 37 -12.36 15.41 6.74
N GLU A 38 -13.17 16.44 6.44
CA GLU A 38 -14.60 16.29 6.14
C GLU A 38 -14.82 15.61 4.77
N ALA A 39 -13.96 15.87 3.78
CA ALA A 39 -14.05 15.21 2.49
C ALA A 39 -13.69 13.71 2.59
N ILE A 40 -12.68 13.36 3.38
CA ILE A 40 -12.32 11.97 3.69
C ILE A 40 -13.45 11.27 4.44
N LYS A 41 -14.05 11.90 5.45
CA LYS A 41 -15.20 11.36 6.17
C LYS A 41 -16.38 11.11 5.23
N SER A 42 -16.73 12.08 4.40
CA SER A 42 -17.78 11.96 3.39
C SER A 42 -17.49 10.84 2.40
N PHE A 43 -16.24 10.71 1.93
CA PHE A 43 -15.80 9.62 1.09
C PHE A 43 -16.00 8.26 1.74
N VAL A 44 -15.55 8.08 3.00
CA VAL A 44 -15.71 6.82 3.73
C VAL A 44 -17.19 6.48 3.93
N MET A 45 -18.02 7.45 4.28
CA MET A 45 -19.46 7.23 4.45
C MET A 45 -20.20 6.92 3.14
N GLY A 46 -19.67 7.39 2.01
CA GLY A 46 -20.17 7.09 0.67
C GLY A 46 -19.76 5.73 0.09
N LEU A 47 -18.86 5.00 0.74
CA LEU A 47 -18.49 3.64 0.32
C LEU A 47 -19.64 2.66 0.61
N SER A 48 -19.72 1.58 -0.19
CA SER A 48 -20.61 0.46 0.14
C SER A 48 -20.27 -0.15 1.50
N LEU A 49 -21.24 -0.79 2.13
CA LEU A 49 -21.03 -1.53 3.39
C LEU A 49 -19.89 -2.55 3.24
N ARG A 50 -19.83 -3.20 2.08
CA ARG A 50 -18.76 -4.16 1.76
C ARG A 50 -17.39 -3.49 1.73
N SER A 51 -17.22 -2.38 1.01
CA SER A 51 -15.93 -1.69 0.91
C SER A 51 -15.49 -1.11 2.26
N ARG A 52 -16.41 -0.63 3.08
CA ARG A 52 -16.14 -0.23 4.46
C ARG A 52 -15.69 -1.41 5.31
N PHE A 53 -16.40 -2.52 5.25
CA PHE A 53 -16.05 -3.73 5.99
C PHE A 53 -14.66 -4.25 5.59
N LEU A 54 -14.37 -4.34 4.29
CA LEU A 54 -13.07 -4.80 3.81
C LEU A 54 -11.91 -3.88 4.21
N ARG A 55 -12.16 -2.59 4.51
CA ARG A 55 -11.13 -1.63 4.91
C ARG A 55 -11.00 -1.46 6.41
N PHE A 56 -12.11 -1.45 7.14
CA PHE A 56 -12.13 -1.09 8.58
C PHE A 56 -12.52 -2.26 9.48
N PHE A 57 -12.79 -3.43 8.93
CA PHE A 57 -13.27 -4.62 9.63
C PHE A 57 -14.60 -4.39 10.38
N SER A 58 -15.21 -3.24 10.16
CA SER A 58 -16.51 -2.84 10.69
C SER A 58 -17.25 -1.97 9.67
N PRO A 59 -18.46 -2.35 9.22
CA PRO A 59 -19.19 -1.58 8.20
C PRO A 59 -20.03 -0.44 8.79
N VAL A 60 -20.29 -0.46 10.09
CA VAL A 60 -21.42 0.28 10.68
C VAL A 60 -20.99 1.62 11.28
N ALA A 61 -19.84 1.69 11.93
CA ALA A 61 -19.43 2.90 12.62
C ALA A 61 -18.73 3.90 11.68
N PRO A 62 -19.04 5.20 11.78
CA PRO A 62 -18.22 6.21 11.14
C PRO A 62 -16.79 6.16 11.72
N PRO A 63 -15.75 6.53 10.93
CA PRO A 63 -14.40 6.58 11.45
C PRO A 63 -14.31 7.55 12.63
N THR A 64 -13.64 7.13 13.70
CA THR A 64 -13.40 7.98 14.87
C THR A 64 -12.49 9.17 14.50
N SER A 65 -12.51 10.22 15.32
CA SER A 65 -11.63 11.38 15.11
C SER A 65 -10.15 10.98 15.07
N ALA A 66 -9.73 9.94 15.80
CA ALA A 66 -8.36 9.43 15.77
C ALA A 66 -8.04 8.80 14.42
N VAL A 67 -8.94 7.96 13.89
CA VAL A 67 -8.81 7.35 12.55
C VAL A 67 -8.77 8.42 11.47
N LEU A 68 -9.67 9.41 11.52
CA LEU A 68 -9.69 10.52 10.55
C LEU A 68 -8.39 11.33 10.57
N ARG A 69 -7.86 11.64 11.75
CA ARG A 69 -6.55 12.32 11.84
C ARG A 69 -5.45 11.50 11.16
N GLY A 70 -5.38 10.19 11.40
CA GLY A 70 -4.46 9.30 10.71
C GLY A 70 -4.65 9.33 9.19
N MET A 71 -5.90 9.29 8.73
CA MET A 71 -6.24 9.36 7.30
C MET A 71 -5.88 10.73 6.67
N CYS A 72 -5.76 11.78 7.44
CA CYS A 72 -5.24 13.07 7.00
C CYS A 72 -3.70 13.17 7.03
N GLY A 73 -3.00 12.09 7.37
CA GLY A 73 -1.54 12.09 7.48
C GLY A 73 -1.04 12.80 8.74
N ALA A 74 -1.89 13.00 9.76
CA ALA A 74 -1.48 13.62 11.02
C ALA A 74 -0.66 12.62 11.85
N GLY A 75 0.62 12.88 11.94
CA GLY A 75 1.58 12.09 12.71
C GLY A 75 2.98 12.11 12.08
N PRO A 76 4.03 12.08 12.89
CA PRO A 76 5.41 12.24 12.39
C PRO A 76 5.89 11.04 11.54
N ARG A 77 5.17 9.93 11.58
CA ARG A 77 5.50 8.68 10.89
C ARG A 77 4.29 8.12 10.12
N THR A 78 3.46 9.03 9.60
CA THR A 78 2.27 8.65 8.83
C THR A 78 2.27 9.42 7.51
N ASP A 79 2.17 8.69 6.41
CA ASP A 79 1.82 9.25 5.11
C ASP A 79 0.38 8.89 4.77
N ALA A 80 -0.35 9.83 4.20
CA ALA A 80 -1.65 9.57 3.63
C ALA A 80 -1.78 10.25 2.26
N LEU A 81 -2.47 9.59 1.35
CA LEU A 81 -2.74 10.03 -0.01
C LEU A 81 -4.23 10.01 -0.28
N VAL A 82 -4.70 10.98 -1.02
CA VAL A 82 -6.04 11.02 -1.61
C VAL A 82 -5.96 10.99 -3.13
N ALA A 83 -6.85 10.24 -3.76
CA ALA A 83 -7.10 10.30 -5.18
C ALA A 83 -8.37 11.09 -5.42
N ILE A 84 -8.31 12.10 -6.27
CA ILE A 84 -9.40 13.06 -6.53
C ILE A 84 -9.77 12.97 -8.01
N ALA A 85 -11.06 12.85 -8.27
CA ALA A 85 -11.64 12.95 -9.59
C ALA A 85 -12.82 13.92 -9.53
N ASP A 86 -12.87 14.88 -10.44
CA ASP A 86 -13.92 15.91 -10.51
C ASP A 86 -14.15 16.62 -9.14
N GLY A 87 -13.06 16.92 -8.42
CA GLY A 87 -13.09 17.58 -7.12
C GLY A 87 -13.54 16.70 -5.94
N VAL A 88 -13.81 15.41 -6.17
CA VAL A 88 -14.29 14.48 -5.14
C VAL A 88 -13.23 13.42 -4.86
N ILE A 89 -13.02 13.06 -3.57
CA ILE A 89 -12.14 11.97 -3.19
C ILE A 89 -12.77 10.64 -3.65
N VAL A 90 -12.00 9.87 -4.42
CA VAL A 90 -12.39 8.57 -4.97
C VAL A 90 -11.48 7.43 -4.52
N GLY A 91 -10.41 7.74 -3.81
CA GLY A 91 -9.50 6.75 -3.24
C GLY A 91 -8.66 7.34 -2.12
N HIS A 92 -8.22 6.48 -1.22
CA HIS A 92 -7.38 6.83 -0.08
C HIS A 92 -6.39 5.71 0.20
N ALA A 93 -5.14 6.07 0.48
CA ALA A 93 -4.12 5.16 0.98
C ALA A 93 -3.37 5.81 2.14
N MET A 94 -2.93 5.00 3.10
CA MET A 94 -2.08 5.49 4.19
C MET A 94 -1.03 4.44 4.57
N ALA A 95 0.07 4.92 5.12
CA ALA A 95 1.15 4.13 5.70
C ALA A 95 1.52 4.73 7.05
N SER A 96 1.40 3.96 8.11
CA SER A 96 1.81 4.36 9.46
C SER A 96 2.92 3.44 9.95
N ASP A 97 4.02 4.02 10.44
CA ASP A 97 5.09 3.20 10.98
C ASP A 97 4.67 2.58 12.30
N VAL A 98 4.85 1.28 12.41
CA VAL A 98 4.66 0.49 13.63
C VAL A 98 5.98 -0.20 13.99
N THR A 99 6.13 -0.60 15.25
CA THR A 99 7.31 -1.36 15.67
C THR A 99 7.39 -2.65 14.87
N GLY A 100 8.55 -2.90 14.29
CA GLY A 100 8.82 -4.15 13.60
C GLY A 100 8.79 -5.34 14.54
N PRO A 101 8.68 -6.57 14.05
CA PRO A 101 8.81 -7.76 14.86
C PRO A 101 10.13 -7.71 15.62
N ASP A 102 10.15 -8.28 16.81
CA ASP A 102 11.32 -8.33 17.71
C ASP A 102 11.86 -6.97 18.18
N GLY A 103 11.04 -5.90 18.13
CA GLY A 103 11.46 -4.56 18.50
C GLY A 103 12.48 -3.93 17.55
N GLY A 104 12.66 -4.53 16.36
CA GLY A 104 13.59 -4.09 15.32
C GLY A 104 13.17 -2.81 14.58
N ARG A 105 13.72 -2.62 13.38
CA ARG A 105 13.40 -1.46 12.52
C ARG A 105 11.90 -1.38 12.25
N PRO A 106 11.34 -0.15 12.17
CA PRO A 106 9.91 0.02 11.93
C PRO A 106 9.49 -0.60 10.59
N VAL A 107 8.26 -1.11 10.57
CA VAL A 107 7.56 -1.53 9.35
C VAL A 107 6.37 -0.58 9.12
N ALA A 108 5.91 -0.44 7.89
CA ALA A 108 4.75 0.38 7.60
C ALA A 108 3.47 -0.47 7.56
N ASP A 109 2.50 -0.14 8.41
CA ASP A 109 1.14 -0.64 8.30
C ASP A 109 0.40 0.12 7.20
N ILE A 110 -0.13 -0.63 6.23
CA ILE A 110 -0.72 -0.07 5.01
C ILE A 110 -2.23 -0.23 5.01
N GLY A 111 -2.91 0.89 4.82
CA GLY A 111 -4.35 0.90 4.58
C GLY A 111 -4.70 1.50 3.22
N LEU A 112 -5.60 0.84 2.48
CA LEU A 112 -6.02 1.24 1.13
C LEU A 112 -7.52 1.05 0.93
N VAL A 113 -8.18 2.01 0.30
CA VAL A 113 -9.56 1.88 -0.17
C VAL A 113 -9.81 2.76 -1.40
N VAL A 114 -10.61 2.24 -2.33
CA VAL A 114 -11.04 2.93 -3.55
C VAL A 114 -12.56 2.86 -3.64
N ALA A 115 -13.22 3.95 -4.01
CA ALA A 115 -14.66 4.01 -4.23
C ALA A 115 -15.11 2.91 -5.21
N ASP A 116 -16.24 2.27 -4.94
CA ASP A 116 -16.69 1.06 -5.63
C ASP A 116 -16.68 1.23 -7.16
N ARG A 117 -17.18 2.36 -7.66
CA ARG A 117 -17.22 2.69 -9.09
C ARG A 117 -15.83 2.87 -9.73
N TRP A 118 -14.79 3.11 -8.92
CA TRP A 118 -13.40 3.33 -9.37
C TRP A 118 -12.51 2.10 -9.21
N GLN A 119 -13.03 1.04 -8.62
CA GLN A 119 -12.30 -0.21 -8.46
C GLN A 119 -12.11 -0.94 -9.81
N GLY A 120 -11.03 -1.72 -9.92
CA GLY A 120 -10.72 -2.48 -11.14
C GLY A 120 -10.12 -1.65 -12.27
N ARG A 121 -9.76 -0.37 -12.02
CA ARG A 121 -9.20 0.56 -13.01
C ARG A 121 -7.72 0.89 -12.76
N GLY A 122 -7.02 0.12 -11.93
CA GLY A 122 -5.61 0.35 -11.61
C GLY A 122 -5.35 1.40 -10.52
N LEU A 123 -6.36 2.20 -10.10
CA LEU A 123 -6.18 3.27 -9.13
C LEU A 123 -5.64 2.77 -7.78
N GLY A 124 -6.10 1.60 -7.31
CA GLY A 124 -5.59 1.00 -6.07
C GLY A 124 -4.11 0.67 -6.15
N SER A 125 -3.63 0.15 -7.27
CA SER A 125 -2.20 -0.14 -7.48
C SER A 125 -1.36 1.14 -7.50
N GLN A 126 -1.85 2.21 -8.14
CA GLN A 126 -1.16 3.50 -8.15
C GLN A 126 -1.04 4.11 -6.74
N LEU A 127 -2.14 4.13 -5.97
CA LEU A 127 -2.15 4.60 -4.59
C LEU A 127 -1.19 3.78 -3.71
N LEU A 128 -1.25 2.45 -3.83
CA LEU A 128 -0.39 1.54 -3.07
C LEU A 128 1.08 1.78 -3.38
N SER A 129 1.45 1.84 -4.66
CA SER A 129 2.82 2.12 -5.09
C SER A 129 3.36 3.45 -4.53
N GLN A 130 2.55 4.51 -4.60
CA GLN A 130 2.99 5.83 -4.13
C GLN A 130 3.11 5.90 -2.61
N VAL A 131 2.18 5.30 -1.84
CA VAL A 131 2.27 5.33 -0.38
C VAL A 131 3.43 4.47 0.12
N ILE A 132 3.72 3.34 -0.53
CA ILE A 132 4.88 2.50 -0.23
C ILE A 132 6.19 3.24 -0.52
N ALA A 133 6.29 3.96 -1.64
CA ALA A 133 7.48 4.74 -1.95
C ALA A 133 7.78 5.80 -0.87
N ARG A 134 6.73 6.43 -0.31
CA ARG A 134 6.87 7.38 0.81
C ARG A 134 7.32 6.69 2.09
N ALA A 135 6.72 5.55 2.45
CA ALA A 135 7.13 4.76 3.61
C ALA A 135 8.58 4.29 3.49
N ALA A 136 8.98 3.78 2.33
CA ALA A 136 10.37 3.39 2.05
C ALA A 136 11.35 4.56 2.21
N ALA A 137 10.97 5.77 1.79
CA ALA A 137 11.79 6.97 1.97
C ALA A 137 11.99 7.35 3.45
N ARG A 138 11.10 6.94 4.36
CA ARG A 138 11.29 7.06 5.83
C ARG A 138 12.21 5.98 6.41
N GLY A 139 12.63 4.99 5.62
CA GLY A 139 13.57 3.96 6.05
C GLY A 139 12.91 2.77 6.78
N VAL A 140 11.62 2.49 6.55
CA VAL A 140 10.99 1.27 7.08
C VAL A 140 11.65 0.03 6.46
N SER A 141 11.70 -1.08 7.21
CA SER A 141 12.31 -2.33 6.76
C SER A 141 11.35 -3.25 6.01
N GLY A 142 10.05 -2.94 6.04
CA GLY A 142 9.03 -3.76 5.41
C GLY A 142 7.65 -3.15 5.52
N LEU A 143 6.66 -3.88 5.01
CA LEU A 143 5.26 -3.52 5.05
C LEU A 143 4.49 -4.61 5.78
N VAL A 144 3.43 -4.22 6.47
CA VAL A 144 2.44 -5.12 7.03
C VAL A 144 1.05 -4.68 6.57
N MET A 145 0.19 -5.63 6.27
CA MET A 145 -1.19 -5.39 5.86
C MET A 145 -2.08 -6.44 6.48
N GLU A 146 -3.16 -6.01 7.14
CA GLU A 146 -4.24 -6.89 7.53
C GLU A 146 -5.31 -6.91 6.43
N VAL A 147 -5.62 -8.09 5.92
CA VAL A 147 -6.53 -8.28 4.79
C VAL A 147 -7.54 -9.36 5.13
N LEU A 148 -8.83 -9.10 4.94
CA LEU A 148 -9.86 -10.14 5.10
C LEU A 148 -9.72 -11.19 3.97
N PRO A 149 -9.89 -12.51 4.26
CA PRO A 149 -9.73 -13.58 3.27
C PRO A 149 -10.64 -13.44 2.05
N GLU A 150 -11.83 -12.85 2.22
CA GLU A 150 -12.77 -12.56 1.15
C GLU A 150 -12.38 -11.37 0.28
N ASN A 151 -11.37 -10.58 0.67
CA ASN A 151 -10.81 -9.51 -0.14
C ASN A 151 -9.82 -10.06 -1.18
N ARG A 152 -10.28 -11.00 -1.98
CA ARG A 152 -9.46 -11.68 -3.01
C ARG A 152 -8.79 -10.71 -3.97
N ARG A 153 -9.42 -9.55 -4.22
CA ARG A 153 -8.87 -8.52 -5.11
C ARG A 153 -7.60 -7.90 -4.52
N MET A 154 -7.61 -7.56 -3.23
CA MET A 154 -6.44 -7.04 -2.52
C MET A 154 -5.33 -8.08 -2.45
N LEU A 155 -5.66 -9.32 -2.04
CA LEU A 155 -4.69 -10.42 -1.98
C LEU A 155 -4.05 -10.70 -3.33
N ALA A 156 -4.84 -10.71 -4.42
CA ALA A 156 -4.31 -10.88 -5.76
C ALA A 156 -3.44 -9.71 -6.24
N MET A 157 -3.77 -8.47 -5.85
CA MET A 157 -2.95 -7.30 -6.14
C MET A 157 -1.60 -7.37 -5.42
N ILE A 158 -1.60 -7.73 -4.14
CA ILE A 158 -0.38 -7.92 -3.34
C ILE A 158 0.48 -9.04 -3.94
N GLY A 159 -0.11 -10.21 -4.23
CA GLY A 159 0.63 -11.36 -4.78
C GLY A 159 1.30 -11.06 -6.12
N ARG A 160 0.67 -10.23 -6.97
CA ARG A 160 1.29 -9.79 -8.22
C ARG A 160 2.40 -8.77 -8.02
N GLY A 161 2.19 -7.83 -7.09
CA GLY A 161 3.16 -6.75 -6.84
C GLY A 161 4.36 -7.16 -6.00
N PHE A 162 4.19 -8.18 -5.15
CA PHE A 162 5.18 -8.61 -4.16
C PHE A 162 5.31 -10.13 -4.13
N PRO A 163 6.02 -10.75 -5.09
CA PRO A 163 6.18 -12.21 -5.14
C PRO A 163 6.83 -12.82 -3.88
N GLY A 164 7.58 -12.02 -3.10
CA GLY A 164 8.20 -12.43 -1.84
C GLY A 164 7.36 -12.14 -0.60
N ALA A 165 6.07 -11.81 -0.74
CA ALA A 165 5.21 -11.57 0.41
C ALA A 165 4.94 -12.86 1.19
N ALA A 166 5.02 -12.79 2.52
CA ALA A 166 4.61 -13.86 3.43
C ALA A 166 3.16 -13.64 3.86
N TYR A 167 2.40 -14.72 3.99
CA TYR A 167 0.97 -14.71 4.35
C TYR A 167 0.76 -15.57 5.58
N GLU A 168 0.24 -14.97 6.64
CA GLU A 168 -0.08 -15.62 7.89
C GLU A 168 -1.60 -15.56 8.12
N PHE A 169 -2.23 -16.73 8.27
CA PHE A 169 -3.68 -16.85 8.43
C PHE A 169 -4.00 -17.03 9.91
N GLY A 170 -4.79 -16.14 10.49
CA GLY A 170 -5.17 -16.21 11.90
C GLY A 170 -6.21 -15.16 12.27
N GLY A 171 -6.98 -15.37 13.34
CA GLY A 171 -7.91 -14.36 13.87
C GLY A 171 -9.00 -13.88 12.91
N GLY A 172 -9.28 -14.62 11.82
CA GLY A 172 -10.27 -14.21 10.81
C GLY A 172 -9.72 -13.26 9.75
N SER A 173 -8.42 -12.96 9.76
CA SER A 173 -7.73 -12.15 8.76
C SER A 173 -6.50 -12.85 8.20
N VAL A 174 -5.89 -12.24 7.22
CA VAL A 174 -4.59 -12.60 6.63
C VAL A 174 -3.64 -11.45 6.89
N THR A 175 -2.63 -11.68 7.72
CA THR A 175 -1.51 -10.75 7.87
C THR A 175 -0.54 -10.97 6.73
N VAL A 176 -0.34 -9.95 5.91
CA VAL A 176 0.62 -9.99 4.81
C VAL A 176 1.84 -9.16 5.19
N ARG A 177 3.02 -9.78 5.10
CA ARG A 177 4.31 -9.13 5.37
C ARG A 177 5.13 -9.07 4.09
N VAL A 178 5.66 -7.89 3.78
CA VAL A 178 6.50 -7.67 2.60
C VAL A 178 7.82 -7.07 3.07
N PRO A 179 8.94 -7.77 2.94
CA PRO A 179 10.25 -7.19 3.22
C PRO A 179 10.58 -6.12 2.17
N LEU A 180 11.12 -4.99 2.62
CA LEU A 180 11.68 -3.98 1.73
C LEU A 180 13.20 -4.07 1.74
N PRO A 181 13.87 -3.91 0.58
CA PRO A 181 15.32 -3.90 0.52
C PRO A 181 15.88 -2.74 1.35
N ASP A 182 16.97 -2.98 2.06
CA ASP A 182 17.66 -1.94 2.80
C ASP A 182 18.16 -0.86 1.85
N ALA A 183 17.84 0.40 2.14
CA ALA A 183 18.34 1.54 1.39
C ALA A 183 19.89 1.59 1.36
N ALA A 184 20.56 1.03 2.37
CA ALA A 184 22.02 0.91 2.44
C ALA A 184 22.60 -0.13 1.47
N THR A 185 21.81 -1.15 1.06
CA THR A 185 22.27 -2.20 0.14
C THR A 185 22.05 -1.82 -1.32
N ALA A 186 21.07 -0.95 -1.60
CA ALA A 186 20.78 -0.47 -2.95
C ALA A 186 21.89 0.43 -3.54
N GLY A 187 22.76 1.01 -2.69
CA GLY A 187 23.90 1.84 -3.12
C GLY A 187 25.18 1.05 -3.49
N ARG A 188 25.34 -0.17 -3.02
CA ARG A 188 26.56 -0.98 -3.23
C ARG A 188 26.53 -1.90 -4.44
N GLY A 189 25.41 -2.03 -5.12
CA GLY A 189 25.25 -2.94 -6.26
C GLY A 189 25.77 -2.42 -7.61
N ARG A 190 26.35 -1.23 -7.68
CA ARG A 190 26.84 -0.64 -8.94
C ARG A 190 28.37 -0.65 -9.14
N GLU A 191 29.14 -1.14 -8.16
CA GLU A 191 30.61 -1.19 -8.29
C GLU A 191 31.20 -2.59 -8.44
N ALA A 192 30.37 -3.66 -8.56
CA ALA A 192 30.84 -5.03 -8.64
C ALA A 192 30.12 -5.86 -9.72
N GLU A 193 29.93 -5.33 -10.92
CA GLU A 193 29.66 -6.18 -12.09
C GLU A 193 30.95 -6.47 -12.81
N GLY A 194 31.69 -7.40 -12.26
CA GLY A 194 32.85 -8.05 -12.81
C GLY A 194 33.09 -9.37 -12.09
N GLY A 195 32.33 -10.44 -12.47
CA GLY A 195 32.77 -11.81 -12.21
C GLY A 195 32.00 -12.61 -11.14
N ARG A 196 31.37 -13.65 -11.63
CA ARG A 196 30.99 -14.95 -11.02
C ARG A 196 29.56 -15.17 -10.64
N GLU A 197 28.92 -16.00 -11.49
CA GLU A 197 27.76 -16.84 -11.19
C GLU A 197 27.96 -17.69 -9.93
N GLY A 198 26.87 -17.84 -9.14
CA GLY A 198 26.80 -18.83 -8.09
C GLY A 198 25.68 -18.62 -7.10
N LYS A 199 24.57 -19.34 -7.34
CA LYS A 199 23.61 -19.85 -6.35
C LYS A 199 23.69 -19.27 -4.93
N ASP A 200 22.68 -18.48 -4.49
CA ASP A 200 22.00 -18.72 -3.22
C ASP A 200 20.70 -17.89 -3.10
N SER A 201 19.56 -18.46 -3.49
CA SER A 201 18.22 -17.85 -3.33
C SER A 201 17.53 -18.27 -2.02
N SER A 202 18.26 -18.84 -1.06
CA SER A 202 17.64 -19.56 0.07
C SER A 202 17.73 -18.85 1.42
N ARG A 203 18.14 -17.59 1.51
CA ARG A 203 18.34 -16.92 2.82
C ARG A 203 17.36 -15.82 3.19
N ALA A 204 16.49 -15.40 2.29
CA ALA A 204 15.54 -14.32 2.59
C ALA A 204 14.26 -14.78 3.34
N ALA A 205 13.96 -16.08 3.32
CA ALA A 205 12.73 -16.64 3.92
C ALA A 205 12.83 -16.94 5.42
N ALA A 206 14.01 -16.84 6.03
CA ALA A 206 14.25 -17.29 7.40
C ALA A 206 14.13 -16.19 8.48
N VAL A 207 13.91 -14.94 8.11
CA VAL A 207 13.90 -13.82 9.09
C VAL A 207 12.52 -13.59 9.72
N TRP A 208 11.45 -14.19 9.16
CA TRP A 208 10.07 -13.95 9.61
C TRP A 208 9.36 -15.19 10.17
N ALA A 209 10.06 -16.30 10.40
CA ALA A 209 9.51 -17.57 10.88
C ALA A 209 10.01 -17.91 12.30
N ALA A 210 9.88 -16.97 13.24
CA ALA A 210 10.04 -17.26 14.67
C ALA A 210 9.06 -16.43 15.48
#